data_31ffe24c98447fe07572148fe5101ee7
#
_entry.id   31ffe24c98447fe07572148fe5101ee7
#
_cell.length_a   1.000
_cell.length_b   1.000
_cell.length_c   1.000
_cell.angle_alpha   90.00
_cell.angle_beta   90.00
_cell.angle_gamma   90.00
#
_symmetry.space_group_name_H-M   'P 1'
#
loop_
_entity.id
_entity.type
_entity.pdbx_description
1 polymer ?
#
loop_
_entity_poly.entity_id
_entity_poly.type
_entity_poly.pdbx_seq_one_letter_code
_entity_poly.pdbx_strand_id
1 'polypeptide(L)'
;MPNTYSAKSEYKEIEKFLKANGINSILAGVDTDRDTFRVNGCVTCAHVYRAKGNEAPMVYIANAEYCADGMELIKLRNILFTSITRSRAWVRVCGVGEKMQQIQKEYNQCVTNDYDLHFRIPTDEQLKKARRLNRERTSTEKRILETTKDNINELIDNIEKGTVDSELLPELNKLMELLKRG
;
A
#
# COMPACT_ATOMS: atom_id res chain seq x y z
N MET A 1 -4.14 8.19 -4.68
CA MET A 1 -5.35 7.64 -5.34
C MET A 1 -5.10 6.18 -5.69
N PRO A 2 -5.89 5.25 -5.21
CA PRO A 2 -5.58 3.83 -5.37
C PRO A 2 -5.99 3.23 -6.72
N ASN A 3 -6.79 3.91 -7.53
CA ASN A 3 -7.28 3.33 -8.79
C ASN A 3 -7.33 4.37 -9.92
N THR A 4 -6.88 4.00 -11.12
CA THR A 4 -6.79 4.89 -12.28
C THR A 4 -8.18 5.42 -12.74
N TYR A 5 -9.25 4.68 -12.49
CA TYR A 5 -10.62 5.10 -12.80
C TYR A 5 -11.14 6.18 -11.84
N SER A 6 -10.88 6.02 -10.56
CA SER A 6 -11.21 7.00 -9.52
C SER A 6 -10.42 8.31 -9.73
N ALA A 7 -9.16 8.22 -10.12
CA ALA A 7 -8.31 9.37 -10.37
C ALA A 7 -8.86 10.31 -11.46
N LYS A 8 -9.47 9.78 -12.52
CA LYS A 8 -10.05 10.61 -13.60
C LYS A 8 -11.31 11.38 -13.16
N SER A 9 -12.17 10.75 -12.36
CA SER A 9 -13.38 11.42 -11.86
C SER A 9 -13.04 12.51 -10.84
N GLU A 10 -12.14 12.20 -9.92
CA GLU A 10 -11.67 13.16 -8.90
C GLU A 10 -10.90 14.33 -9.54
N TYR A 11 -10.08 14.05 -10.56
CA TYR A 11 -9.40 15.09 -11.31
C TYR A 11 -10.39 16.06 -11.96
N LYS A 12 -11.47 15.58 -12.56
CA LYS A 12 -12.48 16.45 -13.20
C LYS A 12 -13.09 17.45 -12.23
N GLU A 13 -13.33 17.07 -10.98
CA GLU A 13 -13.84 17.99 -9.97
C GLU A 13 -12.79 19.05 -9.60
N ILE A 14 -11.54 18.64 -9.42
CA ILE A 14 -10.42 19.55 -9.16
C ILE A 14 -10.20 20.47 -10.36
N GLU A 15 -10.19 19.96 -11.56
CA GLU A 15 -10.02 20.72 -12.80
C GLU A 15 -11.10 21.79 -12.93
N LYS A 16 -12.37 21.42 -12.72
CA LYS A 16 -13.50 22.36 -12.75
C LYS A 16 -13.32 23.51 -11.75
N PHE A 17 -12.91 23.18 -10.53
CA PHE A 17 -12.64 24.19 -9.49
C PHE A 17 -11.47 25.10 -9.88
N LEU A 18 -10.34 24.54 -10.32
CA LEU A 18 -9.17 25.31 -10.74
C LEU A 18 -9.51 26.24 -11.91
N LYS A 19 -10.21 25.73 -12.92
CA LYS A 19 -10.63 26.50 -14.09
C LYS A 19 -11.57 27.63 -13.73
N ALA A 20 -12.51 27.42 -12.80
CA ALA A 20 -13.40 28.46 -12.30
C ALA A 20 -12.64 29.62 -11.59
N ASN A 21 -11.45 29.34 -11.10
CA ASN A 21 -10.55 30.32 -10.47
C ASN A 21 -9.42 30.80 -11.41
N GLY A 22 -9.54 30.59 -12.72
CA GLY A 22 -8.56 31.02 -13.72
C GLY A 22 -7.22 30.26 -13.71
N ILE A 23 -7.17 29.07 -13.10
CA ILE A 23 -5.97 28.25 -12.98
C ILE A 23 -6.06 27.10 -13.98
N ASN A 24 -5.10 27.01 -14.89
CA ASN A 24 -4.99 25.89 -15.80
C ASN A 24 -4.40 24.67 -15.10
N SER A 25 -4.89 23.48 -15.44
CA SER A 25 -4.38 22.22 -14.92
C SER A 25 -4.27 21.15 -15.99
N ILE A 26 -3.42 20.16 -15.76
CA ILE A 26 -3.24 19.00 -16.61
C ILE A 26 -3.23 17.72 -15.75
N LEU A 27 -3.73 16.62 -16.29
CA LEU A 27 -3.56 15.28 -15.72
C LEU A 27 -2.40 14.59 -16.44
N ALA A 28 -1.26 14.50 -15.78
CA ALA A 28 -0.06 13.93 -16.37
C ALA A 28 -0.24 12.46 -16.82
N GLY A 29 0.09 12.21 -18.07
CA GLY A 29 -0.06 10.91 -18.73
C GLY A 29 -1.49 10.61 -19.24
N VAL A 30 -2.40 11.60 -19.17
CA VAL A 30 -3.72 11.58 -19.81
C VAL A 30 -3.85 12.74 -20.79
N ASP A 31 -3.57 13.96 -20.31
CA ASP A 31 -3.63 15.19 -21.14
C ASP A 31 -2.26 15.49 -21.77
N THR A 32 -1.24 14.74 -21.41
CA THR A 32 0.13 14.91 -21.92
C THR A 32 0.71 13.56 -22.34
N ASP A 33 1.72 13.61 -23.20
CA ASP A 33 2.50 12.45 -23.58
C ASP A 33 3.20 11.80 -22.39
N ARG A 34 3.65 10.56 -22.59
CA ARG A 34 4.26 9.74 -21.53
C ARG A 34 5.50 10.38 -20.91
N ASP A 35 6.23 11.16 -21.69
CA ASP A 35 7.48 11.80 -21.26
C ASP A 35 7.28 13.22 -20.72
N THR A 36 6.09 13.80 -20.94
CA THR A 36 5.73 15.15 -20.47
C THR A 36 4.99 15.07 -19.16
N PHE A 37 5.63 15.48 -18.08
CA PHE A 37 5.00 15.53 -16.75
C PHE A 37 4.47 16.91 -16.40
N ARG A 38 5.05 17.98 -16.94
CA ARG A 38 4.78 19.36 -16.58
C ARG A 38 4.57 20.24 -17.82
N VAL A 39 3.59 21.12 -17.76
CA VAL A 39 3.35 22.19 -18.74
C VAL A 39 3.45 23.52 -18.01
N ASN A 40 4.17 24.49 -18.61
CA ASN A 40 4.32 25.83 -18.03
C ASN A 40 2.96 26.51 -17.90
N GLY A 41 2.73 27.17 -16.77
CA GLY A 41 1.47 27.86 -16.48
C GLY A 41 0.31 26.95 -16.07
N CYS A 42 0.56 25.65 -15.93
CA CYS A 42 -0.44 24.69 -15.49
C CYS A 42 -0.08 24.03 -14.14
N VAL A 43 -1.07 23.76 -13.33
CA VAL A 43 -0.98 22.85 -12.18
C VAL A 43 -0.95 21.41 -12.71
N THR A 44 0.03 20.65 -12.35
CA THR A 44 0.12 19.23 -12.72
C THR A 44 -0.61 18.40 -11.68
N CYS A 45 -1.68 17.72 -12.08
CA CYS A 45 -2.31 16.66 -11.32
C CYS A 45 -1.77 15.31 -11.76
N ALA A 46 -1.47 14.42 -10.81
CA ALA A 46 -0.92 13.12 -11.14
C ALA A 46 -1.29 12.07 -10.10
N HIS A 47 -1.38 10.84 -10.55
CA HIS A 47 -1.38 9.68 -9.66
C HIS A 47 0.02 9.49 -9.06
N VAL A 48 0.10 8.98 -7.82
CA VAL A 48 1.38 8.85 -7.08
C VAL A 48 2.45 8.10 -7.85
N TYR A 49 2.09 7.01 -8.52
CA TYR A 49 3.05 6.24 -9.32
C TYR A 49 3.55 6.99 -10.57
N ARG A 50 2.72 7.87 -11.12
CA ARG A 50 3.10 8.75 -12.22
C ARG A 50 3.99 9.89 -11.74
N ALA A 51 3.80 10.35 -10.51
CA ALA A 51 4.63 11.38 -9.90
C ALA A 51 6.02 10.88 -9.48
N LYS A 52 6.25 9.56 -9.44
CA LYS A 52 7.54 8.96 -9.06
C LYS A 52 8.65 9.47 -9.98
N GLY A 53 9.73 9.99 -9.40
CA GLY A 53 10.86 10.59 -10.13
C GLY A 53 10.68 12.08 -10.44
N ASN A 54 9.50 12.66 -10.22
CA ASN A 54 9.24 14.07 -10.39
C ASN A 54 9.07 14.76 -9.02
N GLU A 55 9.53 16.00 -8.92
CA GLU A 55 9.45 16.79 -7.69
C GLU A 55 8.95 18.21 -8.00
N ALA A 56 8.31 18.82 -7.01
CA ALA A 56 7.81 20.18 -7.09
C ALA A 56 8.11 20.95 -5.80
N PRO A 57 8.26 22.28 -5.83
CA PRO A 57 8.41 23.07 -4.62
C PRO A 57 7.24 22.93 -3.66
N MET A 58 6.02 22.82 -4.20
CA MET A 58 4.78 22.67 -3.45
C MET A 58 3.99 21.49 -3.97
N VAL A 59 3.54 20.61 -3.06
CA VAL A 59 2.73 19.43 -3.36
C VAL A 59 1.46 19.45 -2.52
N TYR A 60 0.33 19.26 -3.16
CA TYR A 60 -0.96 19.00 -2.53
C TYR A 60 -1.30 17.51 -2.68
N ILE A 61 -1.53 16.84 -1.58
CA ILE A 61 -1.98 15.45 -1.55
C ILE A 61 -3.48 15.47 -1.27
N ALA A 62 -4.28 15.20 -2.29
CA ALA A 62 -5.72 15.10 -2.16
C ALA A 62 -6.14 13.69 -1.70
N ASN A 63 -7.24 13.61 -0.96
CA ASN A 63 -7.87 12.36 -0.51
C ASN A 63 -6.92 11.48 0.32
N ALA A 64 -6.17 12.11 1.23
CA ALA A 64 -5.22 11.42 2.10
C ALA A 64 -5.90 10.42 3.07
N GLU A 65 -7.20 10.59 3.35
CA GLU A 65 -8.00 9.68 4.16
C GLU A 65 -7.99 8.24 3.65
N TYR A 66 -7.79 8.01 2.35
CA TYR A 66 -7.62 6.67 1.79
C TYR A 66 -6.36 5.96 2.28
N CYS A 67 -5.41 6.71 2.82
CA CYS A 67 -4.16 6.16 3.37
C CYS A 67 -4.23 5.91 4.88
N ALA A 68 -5.35 6.19 5.54
CA ALA A 68 -5.47 6.10 6.99
C ALA A 68 -5.55 4.66 7.49
N ASP A 69 -6.38 3.83 6.86
CA ASP A 69 -6.66 2.45 7.25
C ASP A 69 -6.91 1.55 6.02
N GLY A 70 -7.01 0.24 6.24
CA GLY A 70 -7.34 -0.74 5.22
C GLY A 70 -6.51 -2.01 5.31
N MET A 71 -6.90 -3.04 4.57
CA MET A 71 -6.22 -4.34 4.56
C MET A 71 -4.76 -4.26 4.07
N GLU A 72 -4.43 -3.28 3.22
CA GLU A 72 -3.07 -3.04 2.71
C GLU A 72 -2.44 -1.79 3.34
N LEU A 73 -2.62 -1.58 4.66
CA LEU A 73 -2.21 -0.37 5.35
C LEU A 73 -0.76 0.03 5.07
N ILE A 74 0.17 -0.91 5.06
CA ILE A 74 1.59 -0.66 4.77
C ILE A 74 1.76 -0.05 3.37
N LYS A 75 1.07 -0.59 2.37
CA LYS A 75 1.10 -0.07 0.99
C LYS A 75 0.48 1.33 0.91
N LEU A 76 -0.63 1.56 1.59
CA LEU A 76 -1.30 2.86 1.64
C LEU A 76 -0.41 3.92 2.31
N ARG A 77 0.27 3.55 3.41
CA ARG A 77 1.24 4.43 4.07
C ARG A 77 2.46 4.74 3.20
N ASN A 78 2.95 3.75 2.44
CA ASN A 78 4.01 3.96 1.47
C ASN A 78 3.58 4.90 0.33
N ILE A 79 2.31 4.84 -0.09
CA ILE A 79 1.73 5.79 -1.06
C ILE A 79 1.75 7.21 -0.48
N LEU A 80 1.29 7.40 0.75
CA LEU A 80 1.30 8.70 1.42
C LEU A 80 2.73 9.23 1.57
N PHE A 81 3.66 8.41 2.07
CA PHE A 81 5.07 8.76 2.21
C PHE A 81 5.69 9.15 0.86
N THR A 82 5.46 8.34 -0.18
CA THR A 82 5.96 8.65 -1.54
C THR A 82 5.42 9.97 -2.04
N SER A 83 4.16 10.29 -1.75
CA SER A 83 3.54 11.56 -2.15
C SER A 83 4.16 12.75 -1.41
N ILE A 84 4.37 12.63 -0.11
CA ILE A 84 5.03 13.66 0.72
C ILE A 84 6.43 13.96 0.20
N THR A 85 7.20 12.92 -0.10
CA THR A 85 8.59 13.06 -0.60
C THR A 85 8.69 13.56 -2.04
N ARG A 86 7.59 13.88 -2.71
CA ARG A 86 7.60 14.62 -3.98
C ARG A 86 7.73 16.13 -3.77
N SER A 87 7.60 16.60 -2.55
CA SER A 87 7.80 18.01 -2.24
C SER A 87 9.26 18.33 -1.94
N ARG A 88 9.74 19.44 -2.50
CA ARG A 88 11.07 20.00 -2.22
C ARG A 88 11.04 21.03 -1.11
N ALA A 89 9.88 21.64 -0.82
CA ALA A 89 9.75 22.68 0.18
C ALA A 89 8.47 22.53 1.03
N TRP A 90 7.29 22.53 0.43
CA TRP A 90 6.03 22.52 1.16
C TRP A 90 5.11 21.41 0.70
N VAL A 91 4.44 20.76 1.66
CA VAL A 91 3.42 19.77 1.40
C VAL A 91 2.13 20.15 2.14
N ARG A 92 1.00 19.96 1.47
CA ARG A 92 -0.33 20.03 2.06
C ARG A 92 -0.99 18.66 1.95
N VAL A 93 -1.31 18.06 3.08
CA VAL A 93 -2.03 16.78 3.16
C VAL A 93 -3.50 17.12 3.39
N CYS A 94 -4.33 16.83 2.40
CA CYS A 94 -5.74 17.17 2.37
C CYS A 94 -6.60 15.92 2.35
N GLY A 95 -7.66 15.92 3.14
CA GLY A 95 -8.61 14.82 3.22
C GLY A 95 -9.84 15.22 4.03
N VAL A 96 -10.84 14.34 4.08
CA VAL A 96 -12.11 14.57 4.76
C VAL A 96 -12.52 13.38 5.62
N GLY A 97 -13.42 13.61 6.57
CA GLY A 97 -14.05 12.58 7.39
C GLY A 97 -13.18 12.01 8.49
N GLU A 98 -13.71 10.98 9.16
CA GLU A 98 -13.09 10.38 10.35
C GLU A 98 -11.71 9.76 10.09
N LYS A 99 -11.53 9.18 8.92
CA LYS A 99 -10.24 8.60 8.53
C LYS A 99 -9.12 9.65 8.45
N MET A 100 -9.45 10.86 8.00
CA MET A 100 -8.48 11.96 8.01
C MET A 100 -8.10 12.37 9.42
N GLN A 101 -9.02 12.28 10.39
CA GLN A 101 -8.72 12.57 11.80
C GLN A 101 -7.65 11.62 12.37
N GLN A 102 -7.59 10.37 11.89
CA GLN A 102 -6.54 9.44 12.30
C GLN A 102 -5.16 9.94 11.82
N ILE A 103 -5.03 10.36 10.56
CA ILE A 103 -3.77 10.95 10.05
C ILE A 103 -3.41 12.20 10.82
N GLN A 104 -4.39 13.03 11.15
CA GLN A 104 -4.17 14.24 11.94
C GLN A 104 -3.70 13.94 13.37
N LYS A 105 -4.24 12.89 14.01
CA LYS A 105 -3.77 12.45 15.32
C LYS A 105 -2.30 12.01 15.27
N GLU A 106 -1.93 11.25 14.26
CA GLU A 106 -0.54 10.81 14.07
C GLU A 106 0.39 11.99 13.83
N TYR A 107 -0.02 12.97 13.01
CA TYR A 107 0.74 14.21 12.82
C TYR A 107 0.92 14.97 14.14
N ASN A 108 -0.15 15.13 14.93
CA ASN A 108 -0.09 15.80 16.22
C ASN A 108 0.85 15.08 17.20
N GLN A 109 0.91 13.75 17.17
CA GLN A 109 1.88 12.99 17.95
C GLN A 109 3.32 13.28 17.52
N CYS A 110 3.59 13.41 16.22
CA CYS A 110 4.91 13.81 15.73
C CYS A 110 5.29 15.21 16.24
N VAL A 111 4.36 16.16 16.18
CA VAL A 111 4.58 17.52 16.70
C VAL A 111 4.84 17.51 18.21
N THR A 112 4.04 16.76 18.98
CA THR A 112 4.19 16.65 20.44
C THR A 112 5.54 16.04 20.84
N ASN A 113 6.08 15.16 19.99
CA ASN A 113 7.39 14.54 20.17
C ASN A 113 8.54 15.34 19.55
N ASP A 114 8.35 16.63 19.25
CA ASP A 114 9.34 17.50 18.58
C ASP A 114 9.92 16.89 17.28
N TYR A 115 9.12 16.07 16.59
CA TYR A 115 9.50 15.30 15.40
C TYR A 115 10.57 14.23 15.64
N ASP A 116 10.86 13.91 16.90
CA ASP A 116 11.77 12.83 17.26
C ASP A 116 11.12 11.45 17.04
N LEU A 117 11.93 10.52 16.55
CA LEU A 117 11.53 9.12 16.40
C LEU A 117 11.82 8.34 17.67
N HIS A 118 10.78 7.97 18.39
CA HIS A 118 10.89 7.10 19.56
C HIS A 118 10.81 5.63 19.14
N PHE A 119 11.94 4.93 19.24
CA PHE A 119 12.00 3.48 19.00
C PHE A 119 11.92 2.72 20.31
N ARG A 120 11.00 1.75 20.37
CA ARG A 120 11.07 0.69 21.36
C ARG A 120 11.84 -0.47 20.77
N ILE A 121 12.88 -0.90 21.46
CA ILE A 121 13.58 -2.14 21.08
C ILE A 121 12.60 -3.30 21.31
N PRO A 122 12.16 -3.99 20.23
CA PRO A 122 11.23 -5.10 20.40
C PRO A 122 11.91 -6.27 21.12
N THR A 123 11.15 -7.03 21.88
CA THR A 123 11.63 -8.29 22.45
C THR A 123 11.90 -9.30 21.35
N ASP A 124 12.73 -10.33 21.62
CA ASP A 124 13.02 -11.41 20.67
C ASP A 124 11.75 -12.12 20.17
N GLU A 125 10.74 -12.25 21.02
CA GLU A 125 9.44 -12.83 20.64
C GLU A 125 8.68 -11.92 19.66
N GLN A 126 8.67 -10.61 19.91
CA GLN A 126 8.06 -9.63 19.03
C GLN A 126 8.80 -9.57 17.68
N LEU A 127 10.14 -9.67 17.71
CA LEU A 127 10.96 -9.74 16.49
C LEU A 127 10.67 -10.99 15.66
N LYS A 128 10.55 -12.15 16.32
CA LYS A 128 10.17 -13.41 15.64
C LYS A 128 8.78 -13.30 15.00
N LYS A 129 7.82 -12.73 15.72
CA LYS A 129 6.45 -12.51 15.23
C LYS A 129 6.41 -11.50 14.07
N ALA A 130 7.14 -10.39 14.17
CA ALA A 130 7.23 -9.38 13.11
C ALA A 130 7.89 -9.93 11.83
N ARG A 131 8.95 -10.72 11.95
CA ARG A 131 9.59 -11.38 10.80
C ARG A 131 8.63 -12.34 10.08
N ARG A 132 7.75 -13.02 10.80
CA ARG A 132 6.74 -13.91 10.20
C ARG A 132 5.62 -13.15 9.48
N LEU A 133 5.20 -11.98 10.00
CA LEU A 133 4.04 -11.25 9.48
C LEU A 133 4.37 -10.29 8.34
N ASN A 134 5.57 -9.70 8.31
CA ASN A 134 5.90 -8.58 7.42
C ASN A 134 6.93 -8.91 6.33
N ARG A 135 7.40 -10.16 6.28
CA ARG A 135 8.31 -10.57 5.23
C ARG A 135 7.53 -11.02 4.00
N GLU A 136 7.70 -10.32 2.89
CA GLU A 136 7.27 -10.86 1.60
C GLU A 136 8.01 -12.18 1.32
N ARG A 137 7.27 -13.20 0.94
CA ARG A 137 7.84 -14.48 0.55
C ARG A 137 8.72 -14.28 -0.67
N THR A 138 9.93 -14.81 -0.63
CA THR A 138 10.82 -14.84 -1.78
C THR A 138 10.20 -15.67 -2.92
N SER A 139 10.67 -15.46 -4.14
CA SER A 139 10.20 -16.24 -5.31
C SER A 139 10.34 -17.74 -5.09
N THR A 140 11.41 -18.17 -4.41
CA THR A 140 11.64 -19.57 -4.03
C THR A 140 10.60 -20.05 -3.03
N GLU A 141 10.27 -19.28 -2.00
CA GLU A 141 9.25 -19.64 -1.01
C GLU A 141 7.84 -19.66 -1.60
N LYS A 142 7.54 -18.77 -2.55
CA LYS A 142 6.27 -18.79 -3.30
C LYS A 142 6.16 -20.08 -4.10
N ARG A 143 7.23 -20.45 -4.82
CA ARG A 143 7.26 -21.70 -5.60
C ARG A 143 7.12 -22.94 -4.72
N ILE A 144 7.82 -22.99 -3.58
CA ILE A 144 7.68 -24.10 -2.61
C ILE A 144 6.23 -24.18 -2.12
N LEU A 145 5.61 -23.05 -1.80
CA LEU A 145 4.21 -23.05 -1.34
C LEU A 145 3.24 -23.53 -2.42
N GLU A 146 3.43 -23.11 -3.69
CA GLU A 146 2.61 -23.57 -4.82
C GLU A 146 2.77 -25.07 -5.02
N THR A 147 4.02 -25.56 -5.11
CA THR A 147 4.29 -27.01 -5.23
C THR A 147 3.71 -27.81 -4.06
N THR A 148 3.78 -27.26 -2.84
CA THR A 148 3.22 -27.93 -1.65
C THR A 148 1.68 -27.97 -1.73
N LYS A 149 1.04 -26.93 -2.22
CA LYS A 149 -0.43 -26.91 -2.44
C LYS A 149 -0.85 -27.94 -3.48
N ASP A 150 -0.12 -28.02 -4.58
CA ASP A 150 -0.38 -29.00 -5.64
C ASP A 150 -0.26 -30.43 -5.13
N ASN A 151 0.79 -30.72 -4.36
CA ASN A 151 0.98 -32.04 -3.74
C ASN A 151 -0.13 -32.38 -2.73
N ILE A 152 -0.62 -31.39 -1.96
CA ILE A 152 -1.74 -31.60 -1.04
C ILE A 152 -3.04 -31.88 -1.80
N ASN A 153 -3.29 -31.15 -2.88
CA ASN A 153 -4.49 -31.37 -3.72
C ASN A 153 -4.43 -32.76 -4.38
N GLU A 154 -3.27 -33.18 -4.88
CA GLU A 154 -3.06 -34.51 -5.43
C GLU A 154 -3.28 -35.60 -4.35
N LEU A 155 -2.83 -35.37 -3.12
CA LEU A 155 -3.07 -36.27 -2.00
C LEU A 155 -4.57 -36.37 -1.67
N ILE A 156 -5.29 -35.26 -1.65
CA ILE A 156 -6.73 -35.21 -1.42
C ILE A 156 -7.46 -36.01 -2.51
N ASP A 157 -7.12 -35.76 -3.78
CA ASP A 157 -7.69 -36.50 -4.92
C ASP A 157 -7.44 -38.01 -4.83
N ASN A 158 -6.27 -38.42 -4.38
CA ASN A 158 -5.90 -39.84 -4.21
C ASN A 158 -6.66 -40.48 -3.04
N ILE A 159 -6.91 -39.76 -1.97
CA ILE A 159 -7.74 -40.20 -0.85
C ILE A 159 -9.20 -40.36 -1.31
N GLU A 160 -9.75 -39.39 -2.03
CA GLU A 160 -11.13 -39.43 -2.57
C GLU A 160 -11.33 -40.59 -3.55
N LYS A 161 -10.31 -40.94 -4.34
CA LYS A 161 -10.31 -42.08 -5.26
C LYS A 161 -10.08 -43.42 -4.57
N GLY A 162 -9.79 -43.41 -3.26
CA GLY A 162 -9.52 -44.64 -2.49
C GLY A 162 -8.20 -45.34 -2.85
N THR A 163 -7.26 -44.64 -3.48
CA THR A 163 -5.91 -45.15 -3.82
C THR A 163 -4.93 -45.01 -2.67
N VAL A 164 -5.26 -44.24 -1.66
CA VAL A 164 -4.49 -44.02 -0.43
C VAL A 164 -5.39 -44.36 0.75
N ASP A 165 -4.95 -45.26 1.59
CA ASP A 165 -5.71 -45.75 2.75
C ASP A 165 -5.17 -45.20 4.09
N SER A 166 -5.65 -45.77 5.19
CA SER A 166 -5.38 -45.29 6.55
C SER A 166 -3.90 -45.38 7.00
N GLU A 167 -2.99 -45.91 6.20
CA GLU A 167 -1.56 -45.99 6.55
C GLU A 167 -0.91 -44.60 6.70
N LEU A 168 -1.44 -43.56 6.01
CA LEU A 168 -0.94 -42.18 6.10
C LEU A 168 -1.50 -41.36 7.26
N LEU A 169 -2.44 -41.91 8.04
CA LEU A 169 -3.04 -41.19 9.17
C LEU A 169 -2.04 -40.67 10.21
N PRO A 170 -0.97 -41.43 10.60
CA PRO A 170 0.03 -40.94 11.55
C PRO A 170 0.77 -39.70 11.05
N GLU A 171 1.17 -39.68 9.76
CA GLU A 171 1.88 -38.58 9.12
C GLU A 171 1.00 -37.35 8.99
N LEU A 172 -0.29 -37.50 8.62
CA LEU A 172 -1.27 -36.42 8.55
C LEU A 172 -1.52 -35.81 9.93
N ASN A 173 -1.65 -36.63 10.96
CA ASN A 173 -1.83 -36.15 12.34
C ASN A 173 -0.60 -35.36 12.81
N LYS A 174 0.62 -35.86 12.53
CA LYS A 174 1.85 -35.15 12.83
C LYS A 174 1.96 -33.81 12.11
N LEU A 175 1.55 -33.75 10.85
CA LEU A 175 1.52 -32.52 10.05
C LEU A 175 0.53 -31.51 10.61
N MET A 176 -0.66 -31.95 11.02
CA MET A 176 -1.66 -31.11 11.69
C MET A 176 -1.19 -30.56 13.02
N GLU A 177 -0.48 -31.36 13.83
CA GLU A 177 0.12 -30.89 15.08
C GLU A 177 1.20 -29.83 14.86
N LEU A 178 2.08 -30.03 13.86
CA LEU A 178 3.12 -29.04 13.50
C LEU A 178 2.50 -27.71 13.03
N LEU A 179 1.42 -27.74 12.27
CA LEU A 179 0.72 -26.55 11.82
C LEU A 179 0.03 -25.79 12.95
N LYS A 180 -0.43 -26.48 14.01
CA LYS A 180 -1.03 -25.85 15.19
C LYS A 180 -0.01 -25.17 16.10
N ARG A 181 1.26 -25.57 16.04
CA ARG A 181 2.38 -25.02 16.84
C ARG A 181 3.05 -23.80 16.20
N GLY A 182 2.77 -23.51 14.94
CA GLY A 182 3.34 -22.41 14.15
C GLY A 182 2.44 -21.19 14.06
#